data_ab4bc62bd30c41464891cbe1d75e3b73
#
_entry.id   ab4bc62bd30c41464891cbe1d75e3b73
#
_cell.length_a   1.000
_cell.length_b   1.000
_cell.length_c   1.000
_cell.angle_alpha   90.00
_cell.angle_beta   90.00
_cell.angle_gamma   90.00
#
_symmetry.space_group_name_H-M   'P 1'
#
loop_
_entity.id
_entity.type
_entity.pdbx_description
1 polymer ?
#
loop_
_entity_poly.entity_id
_entity_poly.type
_entity_poly.pdbx_seq_one_letter_code
_entity_poly.pdbx_strand_id
1 'polypeptide(L)'
;MGAGVILSLVPIALFEWPAILLLAIGNALFHSAGGLSVLNISQKHAGPSGIFIATGAIGVFLGTQSAQMGRLQIAFSLLVLLFLCALITLVVQKVNKKYWNVHNVSYDIPRLSSNTLLAIALLSLVVALRSYAGMVMAFPWKSEMLLLVLSILGVFAGKALGGVVADRIGFRTTAIFSLIVAATLFAPSWEIPVLGLLGVFFFNFTMSITLASLANILPNAKGTAFGLASFSLAVGALPALVGFRIEHPAMLSGISLVSALALGVGLTLVKGSVATGPFGHVRMFQAAQVVEAVGEDVLIAELSDQVDELAVEDECAAEDYLVAEDKQVEG
;
A
#
# COMPACT_ATOMS: atom_id res chain seq x y z
N MET A 1 -4.98 13.70 8.59
CA MET A 1 -3.82 14.21 7.82
C MET A 1 -3.35 15.59 8.29
N GLY A 2 -4.19 16.63 8.36
CA GLY A 2 -3.77 17.98 8.72
C GLY A 2 -3.03 18.10 10.06
N ALA A 3 -3.53 17.46 11.12
CA ALA A 3 -2.87 17.45 12.43
C ALA A 3 -1.46 16.82 12.39
N GLY A 4 -1.27 15.75 11.60
CA GLY A 4 0.03 15.12 11.42
C GLY A 4 1.05 16.05 10.75
N VAL A 5 0.63 16.78 9.72
CA VAL A 5 1.49 17.77 9.05
C VAL A 5 1.88 18.89 10.01
N ILE A 6 0.93 19.45 10.77
CA ILE A 6 1.20 20.53 11.73
C ILE A 6 2.19 20.07 12.79
N LEU A 7 1.99 18.87 13.38
CA LEU A 7 2.90 18.32 14.40
C LEU A 7 4.30 18.03 13.84
N SER A 8 4.41 17.70 12.55
CA SER A 8 5.71 17.48 11.89
C SER A 8 6.50 18.79 11.65
N LEU A 9 5.89 19.94 11.88
CA LEU A 9 6.48 21.27 11.63
C LEU A 9 6.89 21.99 12.91
N VAL A 10 6.67 21.39 14.09
CA VAL A 10 7.09 21.98 15.37
C VAL A 10 8.62 22.07 15.41
N PRO A 11 9.21 23.27 15.60
CA PRO A 11 10.66 23.42 15.58
C PRO A 11 11.31 22.70 16.76
N ILE A 12 12.30 21.88 16.45
CA ILE A 12 13.12 21.10 17.37
C ILE A 12 13.91 22.00 18.35
N ALA A 13 13.95 23.30 18.09
CA ALA A 13 14.86 24.26 18.72
C ALA A 13 14.63 24.53 20.22
N LEU A 14 13.48 24.13 20.79
CA LEU A 14 13.14 24.48 22.18
C LEU A 14 13.35 23.34 23.17
N PHE A 15 13.14 22.07 22.75
CA PHE A 15 13.30 20.88 23.60
C PHE A 15 13.55 19.65 22.72
N GLU A 16 14.76 19.13 22.66
CA GLU A 16 15.13 18.07 21.72
C GLU A 16 14.22 16.81 21.81
N TRP A 17 14.05 16.24 22.98
CA TRP A 17 13.26 15.02 23.16
C TRP A 17 11.75 15.19 22.95
N PRO A 18 11.08 16.19 23.53
CA PRO A 18 9.68 16.45 23.24
C PRO A 18 9.41 16.76 21.77
N ALA A 19 10.30 17.50 21.12
CA ALA A 19 10.17 17.83 19.70
C ALA A 19 10.30 16.59 18.81
N ILE A 20 11.26 15.70 19.09
CA ILE A 20 11.40 14.42 18.38
C ILE A 20 10.15 13.56 18.57
N LEU A 21 9.60 13.49 19.77
CA LEU A 21 8.38 12.73 20.05
C LEU A 21 7.17 13.30 19.28
N LEU A 22 6.99 14.61 19.30
CA LEU A 22 5.91 15.28 18.52
C LEU A 22 6.06 15.05 17.01
N LEU A 23 7.29 15.14 16.51
CA LEU A 23 7.60 14.86 15.11
C LEU A 23 7.27 13.40 14.74
N ALA A 24 7.65 12.45 15.61
CA ALA A 24 7.36 11.03 15.40
C ALA A 24 5.84 10.75 15.40
N ILE A 25 5.09 11.33 16.33
CA ILE A 25 3.62 11.23 16.38
C ILE A 25 3.00 11.85 15.13
N GLY A 26 3.45 13.06 14.74
CA GLY A 26 2.95 13.74 13.54
C GLY A 26 3.18 12.93 12.27
N ASN A 27 4.37 12.37 12.13
CA ASN A 27 4.73 11.50 11.02
C ASN A 27 3.88 10.21 11.02
N ALA A 28 3.68 9.59 12.17
CA ALA A 28 2.83 8.40 12.30
C ALA A 28 1.37 8.68 11.91
N LEU A 29 0.80 9.79 12.36
CA LEU A 29 -0.55 10.22 12.01
C LEU A 29 -0.70 10.50 10.51
N PHE A 30 0.28 11.19 9.91
CA PHE A 30 0.29 11.45 8.48
C PHE A 30 0.35 10.17 7.65
N HIS A 31 1.29 9.29 7.97
CA HIS A 31 1.47 8.04 7.24
C HIS A 31 0.28 7.09 7.42
N SER A 32 -0.26 6.96 8.63
CA SER A 32 -1.43 6.11 8.89
C SER A 32 -2.66 6.59 8.13
N ALA A 33 -2.96 7.90 8.18
CA ALA A 33 -4.10 8.45 7.48
C ALA A 33 -3.93 8.42 5.96
N GLY A 34 -2.75 8.78 5.44
CA GLY A 34 -2.44 8.73 4.01
C GLY A 34 -2.39 7.31 3.46
N GLY A 35 -1.73 6.41 4.18
CA GLY A 35 -1.63 5.00 3.82
C GLY A 35 -2.99 4.32 3.78
N LEU A 36 -3.84 4.52 4.81
CA LEU A 36 -5.20 4.00 4.83
C LEU A 36 -6.04 4.53 3.66
N SER A 37 -5.96 5.83 3.37
CA SER A 37 -6.68 6.45 2.26
C SER A 37 -6.29 5.83 0.92
N VAL A 38 -4.98 5.67 0.68
CA VAL A 38 -4.47 5.06 -0.55
C VAL A 38 -4.87 3.59 -0.66
N LEU A 39 -4.77 2.81 0.42
CA LEU A 39 -5.18 1.41 0.41
C LEU A 39 -6.69 1.23 0.18
N ASN A 40 -7.51 2.18 0.61
CA ASN A 40 -8.94 2.16 0.32
C ASN A 40 -9.25 2.42 -1.17
N ILE A 41 -8.51 3.32 -1.80
CA ILE A 41 -8.67 3.65 -3.22
C ILE A 41 -8.04 2.60 -4.13
N SER A 42 -7.01 1.90 -3.66
CA SER A 42 -6.19 1.01 -4.51
C SER A 42 -6.89 -0.26 -5.01
N GLN A 43 -8.05 -0.62 -4.47
CA GLN A 43 -8.88 -1.75 -4.96
C GLN A 43 -8.08 -3.04 -5.25
N LYS A 44 -7.22 -3.46 -4.32
CA LYS A 44 -6.31 -4.62 -4.44
C LYS A 44 -5.06 -4.41 -5.32
N HIS A 45 -4.90 -3.25 -5.97
CA HIS A 45 -3.73 -2.91 -6.77
C HIS A 45 -2.55 -2.45 -5.91
N ALA A 46 -1.33 -2.74 -6.36
CA ALA A 46 -0.10 -2.30 -5.69
C ALA A 46 0.42 -0.95 -6.23
N GLY A 47 0.04 -0.54 -7.44
CA GLY A 47 0.51 0.69 -8.10
C GLY A 47 0.27 1.95 -7.28
N PRO A 48 -0.98 2.25 -6.85
CA PRO A 48 -1.27 3.46 -6.07
C PRO A 48 -0.48 3.52 -4.75
N SER A 49 -0.38 2.40 -4.02
CA SER A 49 0.42 2.33 -2.80
C SER A 49 1.92 2.47 -3.08
N GLY A 50 2.40 1.94 -4.22
CA GLY A 50 3.77 2.09 -4.69
C GLY A 50 4.15 3.55 -4.93
N ILE A 51 3.30 4.30 -5.62
CA ILE A 51 3.50 5.74 -5.86
C ILE A 51 3.50 6.51 -4.54
N PHE A 52 2.55 6.23 -3.64
CA PHE A 52 2.47 6.89 -2.34
C PHE A 52 3.74 6.70 -1.50
N ILE A 53 4.22 5.46 -1.36
CA ILE A 53 5.42 5.17 -0.56
C ILE A 53 6.72 5.59 -1.25
N ALA A 54 6.73 5.76 -2.58
CA ALA A 54 7.90 6.20 -3.33
C ALA A 54 8.31 7.63 -2.97
N THR A 55 7.33 8.52 -2.77
CA THR A 55 7.59 9.93 -2.41
C THR A 55 8.36 10.09 -1.11
N GLY A 56 8.22 9.13 -0.18
CA GLY A 56 8.98 9.10 1.07
C GLY A 56 10.51 9.00 0.86
N ALA A 57 10.98 8.38 -0.23
CA ALA A 57 12.41 8.31 -0.51
C ALA A 57 13.00 9.70 -0.82
N ILE A 58 12.28 10.51 -1.58
CA ILE A 58 12.66 11.89 -1.88
C ILE A 58 12.60 12.74 -0.60
N GLY A 59 11.54 12.55 0.22
CA GLY A 59 11.38 13.26 1.48
C GLY A 59 12.55 13.02 2.45
N VAL A 60 12.99 11.77 2.61
CA VAL A 60 14.14 11.42 3.46
C VAL A 60 15.42 12.06 2.92
N PHE A 61 15.64 12.03 1.62
CA PHE A 61 16.81 12.69 1.01
C PHE A 61 16.81 14.20 1.25
N LEU A 62 15.73 14.87 0.92
CA LEU A 62 15.62 16.32 1.12
C LEU A 62 15.78 16.70 2.60
N GLY A 63 15.21 15.89 3.50
CA GLY A 63 15.36 16.09 4.94
C GLY A 63 16.80 15.95 5.42
N THR A 64 17.53 14.93 4.95
CA THR A 64 18.95 14.74 5.30
C THR A 64 19.84 15.83 4.73
N GLN A 65 19.60 16.30 3.51
CA GLN A 65 20.32 17.43 2.92
C GLN A 65 20.02 18.73 3.65
N SER A 66 18.74 18.97 3.97
CA SER A 66 18.35 20.18 4.71
C SER A 66 18.95 20.24 6.11
N ALA A 67 19.16 19.10 6.77
CA ALA A 67 19.80 19.05 8.10
C ALA A 67 21.26 19.54 8.09
N GLN A 68 21.90 19.54 6.93
CA GLN A 68 23.25 20.07 6.74
C GLN A 68 23.28 21.57 6.42
N MET A 69 22.11 22.17 6.17
CA MET A 69 21.96 23.57 5.82
C MET A 69 21.85 24.46 7.08
N GLY A 70 22.09 25.77 6.92
CA GLY A 70 21.88 26.71 8.00
C GLY A 70 20.41 26.87 8.39
N ARG A 71 20.15 27.28 9.63
CA ARG A 71 18.77 27.42 10.19
C ARG A 71 17.81 28.21 9.31
N LEU A 72 18.29 29.28 8.65
CA LEU A 72 17.47 30.11 7.78
C LEU A 72 17.02 29.36 6.52
N GLN A 73 17.91 28.57 5.92
CA GLN A 73 17.61 27.75 4.73
C GLN A 73 16.62 26.64 5.07
N ILE A 74 16.75 26.04 6.25
CA ILE A 74 15.78 25.04 6.76
C ILE A 74 14.40 25.68 6.91
N ALA A 75 14.31 26.85 7.54
CA ALA A 75 13.05 27.57 7.73
C ALA A 75 12.40 27.92 6.39
N PHE A 76 13.16 28.39 5.42
CA PHE A 76 12.66 28.68 4.07
C PHE A 76 12.16 27.42 3.35
N SER A 77 12.92 26.32 3.42
CA SER A 77 12.52 25.03 2.82
C SER A 77 11.20 24.50 3.43
N LEU A 78 11.04 24.63 4.74
CA LEU A 78 9.81 24.27 5.45
C LEU A 78 8.62 25.15 5.02
N LEU A 79 8.81 26.45 4.87
CA LEU A 79 7.77 27.36 4.38
C LEU A 79 7.32 27.01 2.95
N VAL A 80 8.26 26.71 2.05
CA VAL A 80 7.97 26.28 0.69
C VAL A 80 7.19 24.96 0.70
N LEU A 81 7.60 23.99 1.52
CA LEU A 81 6.91 22.71 1.65
C LEU A 81 5.49 22.89 2.19
N LEU A 82 5.30 23.74 3.20
CA LEU A 82 3.98 24.10 3.74
C LEU A 82 3.08 24.71 2.67
N PHE A 83 3.61 25.64 1.91
CA PHE A 83 2.88 26.30 0.82
C PHE A 83 2.44 25.28 -0.24
N LEU A 84 3.34 24.38 -0.65
CA LEU A 84 3.03 23.31 -1.59
C LEU A 84 1.97 22.34 -1.05
N CYS A 85 2.07 21.95 0.22
CA CYS A 85 1.06 21.11 0.87
C CYS A 85 -0.31 21.81 0.92
N ALA A 86 -0.35 23.11 1.26
CA ALA A 86 -1.57 23.90 1.27
C ALA A 86 -2.17 24.00 -0.14
N LEU A 87 -1.34 24.27 -1.17
CA LEU A 87 -1.78 24.35 -2.56
C LEU A 87 -2.35 23.01 -3.04
N ILE A 88 -1.67 21.91 -2.80
CA ILE A 88 -2.14 20.56 -3.14
C ILE A 88 -3.47 20.27 -2.44
N THR A 89 -3.59 20.60 -1.15
CA THR A 89 -4.83 20.40 -0.40
C THR A 89 -5.99 21.18 -1.00
N LEU A 90 -5.77 22.46 -1.38
CA LEU A 90 -6.79 23.29 -2.02
C LEU A 90 -7.20 22.74 -3.39
N VAL A 91 -6.25 22.27 -4.19
CA VAL A 91 -6.52 21.65 -5.50
C VAL A 91 -7.32 20.36 -5.34
N VAL A 92 -6.89 19.47 -4.44
CA VAL A 92 -7.56 18.19 -4.18
C VAL A 92 -8.97 18.39 -3.64
N GLN A 93 -9.20 19.37 -2.77
CA GLN A 93 -10.55 19.70 -2.27
C GLN A 93 -11.51 20.12 -3.38
N LYS A 94 -11.01 20.82 -4.42
CA LYS A 94 -11.83 21.22 -5.57
C LYS A 94 -12.16 20.06 -6.51
N VAL A 95 -11.26 19.11 -6.66
CA VAL A 95 -11.34 18.07 -7.69
C VAL A 95 -12.28 16.92 -7.30
N ASN A 96 -12.53 16.62 -6.00
CA ASN A 96 -13.24 15.39 -5.67
C ASN A 96 -13.99 15.36 -4.34
N LYS A 97 -15.18 15.92 -4.29
CA LYS A 97 -16.16 15.59 -3.22
C LYS A 97 -16.63 14.12 -3.30
N LYS A 98 -16.62 13.49 -4.47
CA LYS A 98 -17.12 12.12 -4.72
C LYS A 98 -16.26 11.02 -4.06
N TYR A 99 -14.95 11.22 -3.91
CA TYR A 99 -14.04 10.23 -3.30
C TYR A 99 -13.91 10.33 -1.77
N TRP A 100 -14.46 11.37 -1.15
CA TRP A 100 -14.41 11.54 0.32
C TRP A 100 -15.54 10.84 1.06
N ASN A 101 -16.60 10.42 0.35
CA ASN A 101 -17.65 9.57 0.89
C ASN A 101 -17.16 8.11 0.96
N VAL A 102 -16.14 7.87 1.76
CA VAL A 102 -15.82 6.51 2.19
C VAL A 102 -16.93 6.10 3.15
N HIS A 103 -17.92 5.36 2.61
CA HIS A 103 -18.97 4.75 3.41
C HIS A 103 -18.34 3.97 4.57
N ASN A 104 -19.03 3.97 5.70
CA ASN A 104 -18.66 3.29 6.94
C ASN A 104 -18.09 1.90 6.64
N VAL A 105 -16.76 1.81 6.60
CA VAL A 105 -16.09 0.52 6.51
C VAL A 105 -16.20 -0.10 7.89
N SER A 106 -17.03 -1.12 8.05
CA SER A 106 -17.07 -1.90 9.27
C SER A 106 -15.67 -2.46 9.53
N TYR A 107 -15.09 -2.10 10.68
CA TYR A 107 -13.83 -2.66 11.10
C TYR A 107 -14.09 -4.07 11.62
N ASP A 108 -13.67 -5.05 10.84
CA ASP A 108 -13.78 -6.46 11.21
C ASP A 108 -12.47 -7.18 10.88
N ILE A 109 -11.93 -7.86 11.87
CA ILE A 109 -10.78 -8.77 11.67
C ILE A 109 -11.36 -10.16 11.52
N PRO A 110 -11.33 -10.72 10.29
CA PRO A 110 -11.84 -12.05 10.05
C PRO A 110 -11.06 -13.09 10.87
N ARG A 111 -11.68 -14.21 11.20
CA ARG A 111 -10.94 -15.35 11.79
C ARG A 111 -9.90 -15.82 10.79
N LEU A 112 -8.63 -15.60 11.14
CA LEU A 112 -7.51 -15.92 10.29
C LEU A 112 -7.18 -17.42 10.39
N SER A 113 -7.05 -18.09 9.25
CA SER A 113 -6.55 -19.47 9.21
C SER A 113 -5.05 -19.49 9.53
N SER A 114 -4.53 -20.65 9.95
CA SER A 114 -3.09 -20.83 10.19
C SER A 114 -2.24 -20.45 8.97
N ASN A 115 -2.70 -20.77 7.76
CA ASN A 115 -2.01 -20.39 6.52
C ASN A 115 -1.99 -18.88 6.30
N THR A 116 -3.07 -18.21 6.64
CA THR A 116 -3.16 -16.74 6.54
C THR A 116 -2.24 -16.06 7.55
N LEU A 117 -2.19 -16.57 8.79
CA LEU A 117 -1.27 -16.08 9.82
C LEU A 117 0.20 -16.26 9.40
N LEU A 118 0.53 -17.45 8.86
CA LEU A 118 1.87 -17.71 8.33
C LEU A 118 2.22 -16.75 7.17
N ALA A 119 1.29 -16.50 6.26
CA ALA A 119 1.50 -15.54 5.18
C ALA A 119 1.75 -14.12 5.70
N ILE A 120 0.96 -13.65 6.67
CA ILE A 120 1.17 -12.35 7.33
C ILE A 120 2.54 -12.29 7.99
N ALA A 121 2.95 -13.34 8.71
CA ALA A 121 4.26 -13.41 9.35
C ALA A 121 5.42 -13.37 8.31
N LEU A 122 5.30 -14.10 7.20
CA LEU A 122 6.31 -14.09 6.13
C LEU A 122 6.39 -12.74 5.42
N LEU A 123 5.26 -12.11 5.13
CA LEU A 123 5.22 -10.76 4.56
C LEU A 123 5.85 -9.74 5.51
N SER A 124 5.51 -9.81 6.80
CA SER A 124 6.08 -8.96 7.85
C SER A 124 7.59 -9.15 8.01
N LEU A 125 8.06 -10.40 7.95
CA LEU A 125 9.49 -10.74 7.95
C LEU A 125 10.22 -10.08 6.77
N VAL A 126 9.65 -10.15 5.57
CA VAL A 126 10.25 -9.50 4.39
C VAL A 126 10.33 -7.99 4.57
N VAL A 127 9.29 -7.37 5.12
CA VAL A 127 9.32 -5.92 5.43
C VAL A 127 10.42 -5.60 6.44
N ALA A 128 10.60 -6.41 7.48
CA ALA A 128 11.65 -6.23 8.48
C ALA A 128 13.07 -6.42 7.88
N LEU A 129 13.28 -7.50 7.13
CA LEU A 129 14.56 -7.76 6.45
C LEU A 129 14.94 -6.63 5.50
N ARG A 130 13.97 -6.09 4.79
CA ARG A 130 14.15 -4.97 3.88
C ARG A 130 14.46 -3.66 4.61
N SER A 131 13.84 -3.43 5.76
CA SER A 131 14.17 -2.29 6.61
C SER A 131 15.61 -2.35 7.10
N TYR A 132 16.02 -3.51 7.59
CA TYR A 132 17.42 -3.74 7.98
C TYR A 132 18.40 -3.52 6.81
N ALA A 133 18.11 -4.12 5.65
CA ALA A 133 18.94 -3.91 4.46
C ALA A 133 19.06 -2.43 4.08
N GLY A 134 17.95 -1.67 4.14
CA GLY A 134 17.96 -0.23 3.88
C GLY A 134 18.88 0.55 4.83
N MET A 135 18.98 0.14 6.09
CA MET A 135 19.84 0.77 7.12
C MET A 135 21.33 0.43 6.95
N VAL A 136 21.65 -0.75 6.41
CA VAL A 136 23.03 -1.23 6.26
C VAL A 136 23.57 -1.13 4.82
N MET A 137 22.78 -0.55 3.91
CA MET A 137 23.14 -0.40 2.49
C MET A 137 24.12 0.78 2.28
N ALA A 138 25.33 0.63 2.80
CA ALA A 138 26.39 1.62 2.75
C ALA A 138 27.38 1.30 1.60
N PHE A 139 27.02 1.69 0.38
CA PHE A 139 27.92 1.54 -0.77
C PHE A 139 29.02 2.61 -0.75
N PRO A 140 30.30 2.27 -0.97
CA PRO A 140 31.41 3.23 -0.97
C PRO A 140 31.23 4.38 -1.96
N TRP A 141 30.66 4.10 -3.14
CA TRP A 141 30.44 5.08 -4.20
C TRP A 141 29.32 6.08 -3.90
N LYS A 142 28.51 5.90 -2.85
CA LYS A 142 27.49 6.89 -2.42
C LYS A 142 28.07 8.18 -1.87
N SER A 143 29.38 8.25 -1.64
CA SER A 143 30.06 9.51 -1.33
C SER A 143 29.99 10.52 -2.48
N GLU A 144 29.82 10.07 -3.73
CA GLU A 144 29.61 10.92 -4.88
C GLU A 144 28.14 11.37 -4.94
N MET A 145 27.93 12.69 -4.98
CA MET A 145 26.59 13.30 -4.96
C MET A 145 25.70 12.81 -6.10
N LEU A 146 26.24 12.65 -7.31
CA LEU A 146 25.47 12.16 -8.47
C LEU A 146 24.99 10.73 -8.22
N LEU A 147 25.84 9.84 -7.75
CA LEU A 147 25.50 8.44 -7.49
C LEU A 147 24.55 8.30 -6.31
N LEU A 148 24.66 9.16 -5.31
CA LEU A 148 23.70 9.27 -4.20
C LEU A 148 22.31 9.63 -4.74
N VAL A 149 22.20 10.69 -5.55
CA VAL A 149 20.93 11.12 -6.14
C VAL A 149 20.35 10.02 -7.03
N LEU A 150 21.16 9.39 -7.89
CA LEU A 150 20.71 8.27 -8.73
C LEU A 150 20.24 7.08 -7.90
N SER A 151 20.89 6.80 -6.76
CA SER A 151 20.44 5.74 -5.83
C SER A 151 19.04 6.04 -5.28
N ILE A 152 18.75 7.29 -4.92
CA ILE A 152 17.46 7.70 -4.39
C ILE A 152 16.38 7.66 -5.47
N LEU A 153 16.73 8.11 -6.70
CA LEU A 153 15.83 7.96 -7.85
C LEU A 153 15.57 6.48 -8.16
N GLY A 154 16.57 5.61 -8.00
CA GLY A 154 16.42 4.15 -8.09
C GLY A 154 15.44 3.60 -7.05
N VAL A 155 15.54 4.05 -5.78
CA VAL A 155 14.60 3.68 -4.71
C VAL A 155 13.18 4.17 -5.04
N PHE A 156 13.04 5.42 -5.46
CA PHE A 156 11.76 6.01 -5.84
C PHE A 156 11.11 5.26 -7.01
N ALA A 157 11.85 5.12 -8.11
CA ALA A 157 11.37 4.43 -9.31
C ALA A 157 11.05 2.96 -9.03
N GLY A 158 11.89 2.28 -8.24
CA GLY A 158 11.67 0.90 -7.84
C GLY A 158 10.36 0.71 -7.06
N LYS A 159 10.07 1.57 -6.09
CA LYS A 159 8.82 1.52 -5.33
C LYS A 159 7.59 1.81 -6.20
N ALA A 160 7.66 2.83 -7.04
CA ALA A 160 6.55 3.23 -7.90
C ALA A 160 6.29 2.19 -8.99
N LEU A 161 7.31 1.83 -9.77
CA LEU A 161 7.18 0.91 -10.89
C LEU A 161 6.96 -0.53 -10.43
N GLY A 162 7.53 -0.93 -9.30
CA GLY A 162 7.32 -2.27 -8.73
C GLY A 162 5.85 -2.60 -8.52
N GLY A 163 5.06 -1.65 -8.02
CA GLY A 163 3.61 -1.81 -7.89
C GLY A 163 2.90 -1.92 -9.24
N VAL A 164 3.22 -1.02 -10.17
CA VAL A 164 2.61 -1.00 -11.51
C VAL A 164 2.93 -2.28 -12.30
N VAL A 165 4.17 -2.76 -12.21
CA VAL A 165 4.59 -4.01 -12.85
C VAL A 165 3.90 -5.20 -12.20
N ALA A 166 3.79 -5.21 -10.86
CA ALA A 166 3.11 -6.27 -10.13
C ALA A 166 1.61 -6.37 -10.48
N ASP A 167 0.96 -5.23 -10.71
CA ASP A 167 -0.44 -5.20 -11.14
C ASP A 167 -0.63 -5.80 -12.55
N ARG A 168 0.40 -5.74 -13.40
CA ARG A 168 0.34 -6.28 -14.78
C ARG A 168 0.72 -7.75 -14.88
N ILE A 169 1.82 -8.16 -14.27
CA ILE A 169 2.37 -9.53 -14.43
C ILE A 169 2.16 -10.43 -13.21
N GLY A 170 1.58 -9.87 -12.14
CA GLY A 170 1.26 -10.56 -10.90
C GLY A 170 2.28 -10.35 -9.80
N PHE A 171 1.79 -10.28 -8.57
CA PHE A 171 2.57 -9.96 -7.37
C PHE A 171 3.71 -10.95 -7.12
N ARG A 172 3.40 -12.26 -7.20
CA ARG A 172 4.37 -13.32 -6.92
C ARG A 172 5.51 -13.33 -7.94
N THR A 173 5.17 -13.26 -9.22
CA THR A 173 6.17 -13.28 -10.30
C THR A 173 7.09 -12.07 -10.21
N THR A 174 6.51 -10.87 -10.05
CA THR A 174 7.28 -9.63 -9.90
C THR A 174 8.18 -9.67 -8.68
N ALA A 175 7.67 -10.13 -7.52
CA ALA A 175 8.44 -10.18 -6.29
C ALA A 175 9.63 -11.14 -6.38
N ILE A 176 9.43 -12.36 -6.85
CA ILE A 176 10.49 -13.37 -6.97
C ILE A 176 11.53 -12.91 -7.98
N PHE A 177 11.09 -12.49 -9.18
CA PHE A 177 11.99 -12.04 -10.24
C PHE A 177 12.86 -10.85 -9.78
N SER A 178 12.23 -9.81 -9.23
CA SER A 178 12.95 -8.60 -8.81
C SER A 178 13.95 -8.86 -7.69
N LEU A 179 13.63 -9.75 -6.75
CA LEU A 179 14.54 -10.09 -5.65
C LEU A 179 15.69 -11.00 -6.08
N ILE A 180 15.47 -11.94 -7.00
CA ILE A 180 16.55 -12.75 -7.57
C ILE A 180 17.51 -11.85 -8.36
N VAL A 181 16.98 -10.95 -9.21
CA VAL A 181 17.79 -9.98 -9.95
C VAL A 181 18.55 -9.07 -8.97
N ALA A 182 17.91 -8.56 -7.92
CA ALA A 182 18.57 -7.74 -6.92
C ALA A 182 19.70 -8.51 -6.21
N ALA A 183 19.48 -9.78 -5.85
CA ALA A 183 20.49 -10.61 -5.19
C ALA A 183 21.73 -10.80 -6.04
N THR A 184 21.58 -11.05 -7.35
CA THR A 184 22.72 -11.19 -8.27
C THR A 184 23.46 -9.87 -8.50
N LEU A 185 22.73 -8.75 -8.58
CA LEU A 185 23.31 -7.42 -8.79
C LEU A 185 24.02 -6.88 -7.54
N PHE A 186 23.59 -7.26 -6.34
CA PHE A 186 24.25 -6.82 -5.11
C PHE A 186 25.63 -7.46 -4.91
N ALA A 187 25.89 -8.65 -5.42
CA ALA A 187 27.18 -9.30 -5.25
C ALA A 187 28.38 -8.43 -5.71
N PRO A 188 28.39 -7.84 -6.93
CA PRO A 188 29.45 -6.96 -7.40
C PRO A 188 29.19 -5.46 -7.12
N SER A 189 28.16 -5.10 -6.35
CA SER A 189 27.67 -3.71 -6.21
C SER A 189 28.62 -2.75 -5.49
N TRP A 190 29.59 -3.26 -4.73
CA TRP A 190 30.60 -2.44 -4.06
C TRP A 190 31.62 -1.86 -5.03
N GLU A 191 31.96 -2.63 -6.06
CA GLU A 191 32.96 -2.26 -7.06
C GLU A 191 32.35 -1.56 -8.27
N ILE A 192 31.11 -1.95 -8.64
CA ILE A 192 30.44 -1.48 -9.84
C ILE A 192 29.16 -0.71 -9.48
N PRO A 193 29.21 0.65 -9.43
CA PRO A 193 28.07 1.48 -9.01
C PRO A 193 26.78 1.23 -9.78
N VAL A 194 26.88 1.02 -11.10
CA VAL A 194 25.70 0.79 -11.95
C VAL A 194 24.93 -0.47 -11.52
N LEU A 195 25.64 -1.55 -11.15
CA LEU A 195 25.00 -2.77 -10.67
C LEU A 195 24.38 -2.55 -9.29
N GLY A 196 25.02 -1.76 -8.43
CA GLY A 196 24.44 -1.34 -7.15
C GLY A 196 23.16 -0.53 -7.33
N LEU A 197 23.14 0.43 -8.24
CA LEU A 197 21.94 1.24 -8.57
C LEU A 197 20.79 0.37 -9.07
N LEU A 198 21.05 -0.54 -10.01
CA LEU A 198 20.06 -1.49 -10.50
C LEU A 198 19.60 -2.47 -9.42
N GLY A 199 20.51 -2.95 -8.58
CA GLY A 199 20.17 -3.79 -7.43
C GLY A 199 19.21 -3.08 -6.46
N VAL A 200 19.50 -1.82 -6.12
CA VAL A 200 18.62 -0.98 -5.30
C VAL A 200 17.26 -0.79 -5.95
N PHE A 201 17.21 -0.54 -7.25
CA PHE A 201 15.98 -0.37 -8.00
C PHE A 201 15.09 -1.63 -7.92
N PHE A 202 15.62 -2.80 -8.29
CA PHE A 202 14.84 -4.05 -8.27
C PHE A 202 14.46 -4.49 -6.84
N PHE A 203 15.34 -4.30 -5.86
CA PHE A 203 15.06 -4.62 -4.46
C PHE A 203 13.84 -3.84 -3.93
N ASN A 204 13.66 -2.60 -4.39
CA ASN A 204 12.55 -1.76 -3.95
C ASN A 204 11.19 -2.08 -4.58
N PHE A 205 11.13 -2.94 -5.60
CA PHE A 205 9.85 -3.40 -6.19
C PHE A 205 8.92 -4.04 -5.16
N THR A 206 9.48 -4.76 -4.21
CA THR A 206 8.70 -5.54 -3.25
C THR A 206 7.97 -4.73 -2.19
N MET A 207 8.27 -3.43 -2.05
CA MET A 207 7.62 -2.61 -1.02
C MET A 207 6.12 -2.40 -1.25
N SER A 208 5.76 -2.04 -2.45
CA SER A 208 4.36 -1.90 -2.86
C SER A 208 3.63 -3.23 -2.83
N ILE A 209 4.31 -4.31 -3.27
CA ILE A 209 3.74 -5.67 -3.29
C ILE A 209 3.42 -6.16 -1.87
N THR A 210 4.34 -6.03 -0.93
CA THR A 210 4.13 -6.47 0.46
C THR A 210 3.01 -5.70 1.15
N LEU A 211 2.97 -4.38 0.98
CA LEU A 211 1.93 -3.54 1.57
C LEU A 211 0.55 -3.85 0.99
N ALA A 212 0.43 -3.94 -0.34
CA ALA A 212 -0.82 -4.29 -1.00
C ALA A 212 -1.28 -5.70 -0.63
N SER A 213 -0.35 -6.66 -0.51
CA SER A 213 -0.68 -8.03 -0.10
C SER A 213 -1.22 -8.09 1.32
N LEU A 214 -0.61 -7.41 2.28
CA LEU A 214 -1.12 -7.32 3.66
C LEU A 214 -2.51 -6.68 3.70
N ALA A 215 -2.73 -5.59 2.93
CA ALA A 215 -4.02 -4.95 2.85
C ALA A 215 -5.10 -5.84 2.21
N ASN A 216 -4.72 -6.65 1.23
CA ASN A 216 -5.64 -7.58 0.55
C ASN A 216 -6.01 -8.79 1.43
N ILE A 217 -5.11 -9.20 2.35
CA ILE A 217 -5.40 -10.23 3.35
C ILE A 217 -6.35 -9.70 4.43
N LEU A 218 -6.29 -8.42 4.73
CA LEU A 218 -7.08 -7.74 5.77
C LEU A 218 -7.99 -6.66 5.15
N PRO A 219 -8.95 -7.02 4.29
CA PRO A 219 -9.71 -6.05 3.48
C PRO A 219 -10.52 -5.07 4.34
N ASN A 220 -11.07 -5.53 5.47
CA ASN A 220 -11.85 -4.71 6.40
C ASN A 220 -10.99 -4.09 7.53
N ALA A 221 -9.69 -4.36 7.55
CA ALA A 221 -8.75 -3.85 8.55
C ALA A 221 -7.46 -3.31 7.89
N LYS A 222 -7.59 -2.55 6.81
CA LYS A 222 -6.45 -2.01 6.04
C LYS A 222 -5.54 -1.11 6.88
N GLY A 223 -6.10 -0.41 7.87
CA GLY A 223 -5.32 0.34 8.86
C GLY A 223 -4.40 -0.56 9.69
N THR A 224 -4.89 -1.74 10.10
CA THR A 224 -4.08 -2.76 10.78
C THR A 224 -2.99 -3.30 9.86
N ALA A 225 -3.29 -3.55 8.58
CA ALA A 225 -2.30 -3.99 7.59
C ALA A 225 -1.17 -2.95 7.43
N PHE A 226 -1.52 -1.67 7.35
CA PHE A 226 -0.54 -0.57 7.28
C PHE A 226 0.27 -0.44 8.57
N GLY A 227 -0.40 -0.52 9.73
CA GLY A 227 0.25 -0.50 11.05
C GLY A 227 1.23 -1.65 11.23
N LEU A 228 0.86 -2.86 10.80
CA LEU A 228 1.72 -4.04 10.84
C LEU A 228 2.95 -3.89 9.93
N ALA A 229 2.78 -3.36 8.71
CA ALA A 229 3.91 -3.05 7.84
C ALA A 229 4.84 -2.01 8.47
N SER A 230 4.31 -0.96 9.07
CA SER A 230 5.09 0.07 9.76
C SER A 230 5.80 -0.46 10.99
N PHE A 231 5.15 -1.31 11.78
CA PHE A 231 5.76 -1.99 12.92
C PHE A 231 6.90 -2.91 12.47
N SER A 232 6.70 -3.68 11.40
CA SER A 232 7.74 -4.55 10.84
C SER A 232 8.96 -3.75 10.33
N LEU A 233 8.74 -2.56 9.75
CA LEU A 233 9.83 -1.64 9.41
C LEU A 233 10.61 -1.20 10.64
N ALA A 234 9.93 -0.85 11.72
CA ALA A 234 10.58 -0.44 12.97
C ALA A 234 11.41 -1.59 13.57
N VAL A 235 10.84 -2.79 13.67
CA VAL A 235 11.52 -3.99 14.17
C VAL A 235 12.76 -4.31 13.32
N GLY A 236 12.66 -4.21 12.00
CA GLY A 236 13.78 -4.45 11.10
C GLY A 236 14.90 -3.41 11.20
N ALA A 237 14.58 -2.17 11.57
CA ALA A 237 15.58 -1.11 11.76
C ALA A 237 16.33 -1.24 13.10
N LEU A 238 15.74 -1.84 14.13
CA LEU A 238 16.29 -1.93 15.48
C LEU A 238 17.73 -2.48 15.54
N PRO A 239 18.09 -3.60 14.89
CA PRO A 239 19.47 -4.11 14.95
C PRO A 239 20.49 -3.08 14.49
N ALA A 240 20.22 -2.37 13.39
CA ALA A 240 21.11 -1.36 12.87
C ALA A 240 21.19 -0.11 13.78
N LEU A 241 20.12 0.24 14.46
CA LEU A 241 20.06 1.37 15.41
C LEU A 241 20.85 1.08 16.68
N VAL A 242 20.87 -0.18 17.13
CA VAL A 242 21.69 -0.60 18.30
C VAL A 242 23.13 -0.96 17.94
N GLY A 243 23.56 -0.65 16.71
CA GLY A 243 24.97 -0.82 16.27
C GLY A 243 25.28 -2.16 15.59
N PHE A 244 24.31 -3.08 15.46
CA PHE A 244 24.51 -4.31 14.72
C PHE A 244 24.33 -4.06 13.21
N ARG A 245 25.47 -3.76 12.53
CA ARG A 245 25.50 -3.44 11.10
C ARG A 245 26.47 -4.35 10.37
N ILE A 246 25.94 -5.16 9.46
CA ILE A 246 26.76 -5.99 8.56
C ILE A 246 26.72 -5.34 7.18
N GLU A 247 27.69 -4.50 6.90
CA GLU A 247 27.83 -3.75 5.65
C GLU A 247 28.64 -4.57 4.64
N HIS A 248 28.01 -5.61 4.07
CA HIS A 248 28.68 -6.49 3.12
C HIS A 248 27.73 -6.86 1.96
N PRO A 249 28.23 -6.91 0.70
CA PRO A 249 27.40 -7.26 -0.48
C PRO A 249 26.66 -8.59 -0.32
N ALA A 250 27.34 -9.62 0.17
CA ALA A 250 26.75 -10.94 0.35
C ALA A 250 25.55 -10.94 1.33
N MET A 251 25.56 -10.03 2.32
CA MET A 251 24.41 -9.85 3.24
C MET A 251 23.18 -9.35 2.50
N LEU A 252 23.33 -8.37 1.62
CA LEU A 252 22.23 -7.83 0.81
C LEU A 252 21.69 -8.88 -0.18
N SER A 253 22.60 -9.64 -0.80
CA SER A 253 22.22 -10.77 -1.67
C SER A 253 21.46 -11.85 -0.88
N GLY A 254 21.95 -12.22 0.30
CA GLY A 254 21.32 -13.20 1.19
C GLY A 254 19.92 -12.75 1.63
N ILE A 255 19.77 -11.51 2.08
CA ILE A 255 18.47 -10.92 2.45
C ILE A 255 17.51 -10.95 1.27
N SER A 256 17.97 -10.63 0.06
CA SER A 256 17.15 -10.65 -1.14
C SER A 256 16.66 -12.06 -1.46
N LEU A 257 17.51 -13.09 -1.37
CA LEU A 257 17.13 -14.48 -1.59
C LEU A 257 16.16 -15.00 -0.54
N VAL A 258 16.42 -14.75 0.74
CA VAL A 258 15.50 -15.11 1.83
C VAL A 258 14.14 -14.43 1.65
N SER A 259 14.14 -13.16 1.26
CA SER A 259 12.92 -12.41 0.97
C SER A 259 12.17 -12.98 -0.24
N ALA A 260 12.88 -13.45 -1.28
CA ALA A 260 12.26 -14.10 -2.44
C ALA A 260 11.56 -15.40 -2.06
N LEU A 261 12.18 -16.22 -1.23
CA LEU A 261 11.59 -17.46 -0.72
C LEU A 261 10.37 -17.16 0.17
N ALA A 262 10.51 -16.24 1.12
CA ALA A 262 9.43 -15.88 2.04
C ALA A 262 8.23 -15.28 1.30
N LEU A 263 8.43 -14.38 0.33
CA LEU A 263 7.34 -13.87 -0.53
C LEU A 263 6.77 -14.95 -1.43
N GLY A 264 7.62 -15.79 -2.02
CA GLY A 264 7.19 -16.90 -2.85
C GLY A 264 6.20 -17.82 -2.12
N VAL A 265 6.52 -18.19 -0.88
CA VAL A 265 5.65 -19.02 -0.01
C VAL A 265 4.45 -18.22 0.48
N GLY A 266 4.66 -17.04 1.07
CA GLY A 266 3.59 -16.22 1.64
C GLY A 266 2.49 -15.88 0.65
N LEU A 267 2.85 -15.50 -0.59
CA LEU A 267 1.89 -15.17 -1.64
C LEU A 267 1.17 -16.40 -2.22
N THR A 268 1.73 -17.61 -2.08
CA THR A 268 1.00 -18.84 -2.46
C THR A 268 -0.07 -19.23 -1.46
N LEU A 269 0.17 -18.98 -0.17
CA LEU A 269 -0.78 -19.31 0.90
C LEU A 269 -2.07 -18.48 0.83
N VAL A 270 -2.04 -17.34 0.16
CA VAL A 270 -3.16 -16.37 0.06
C VAL A 270 -3.60 -16.10 -1.38
N LYS A 271 -3.51 -17.10 -2.26
CA LYS A 271 -3.81 -16.97 -3.70
C LYS A 271 -5.13 -16.26 -4.04
N GLY A 272 -6.17 -16.40 -3.23
CA GLY A 272 -7.47 -15.76 -3.44
C GLY A 272 -7.53 -14.28 -3.06
N SER A 273 -6.55 -13.79 -2.29
CA SER A 273 -6.52 -12.41 -1.75
C SER A 273 -5.62 -11.46 -2.54
N VAL A 274 -4.89 -11.97 -3.54
CA VAL A 274 -3.87 -11.21 -4.28
C VAL A 274 -4.24 -11.13 -5.77
N ALA A 275 -4.07 -9.95 -6.36
CA ALA A 275 -4.33 -9.74 -7.78
C ALA A 275 -3.46 -10.67 -8.66
N THR A 276 -4.08 -11.40 -9.55
CA THR A 276 -3.42 -12.29 -10.51
C THR A 276 -3.47 -11.65 -11.89
N GLY A 277 -2.32 -11.33 -12.46
CA GLY A 277 -1.95 -10.90 -13.81
C GLY A 277 -2.97 -10.38 -14.85
N PRO A 278 -2.55 -10.00 -16.04
CA PRO A 278 -3.29 -9.14 -16.96
C PRO A 278 -4.63 -9.68 -17.48
N PHE A 279 -4.82 -11.00 -17.48
CA PHE A 279 -6.06 -11.60 -17.97
C PHE A 279 -7.22 -11.62 -16.95
N GLY A 280 -6.93 -11.39 -15.66
CA GLY A 280 -7.97 -11.22 -14.62
C GLY A 280 -8.58 -9.83 -14.60
N HIS A 281 -7.82 -8.80 -14.97
CA HIS A 281 -8.23 -7.41 -14.88
C HIS A 281 -9.19 -6.98 -15.99
N VAL A 282 -8.93 -7.40 -17.23
CA VAL A 282 -9.80 -7.04 -18.36
C VAL A 282 -11.20 -7.60 -18.16
N ARG A 283 -11.33 -8.81 -17.62
CA ARG A 283 -12.64 -9.41 -17.33
C ARG A 283 -13.36 -8.77 -16.15
N MET A 284 -12.63 -8.37 -15.08
CA MET A 284 -13.28 -7.69 -13.94
C MET A 284 -13.65 -6.24 -14.25
N PHE A 285 -12.83 -5.51 -15.00
CA PHE A 285 -13.13 -4.14 -15.39
C PHE A 285 -14.27 -4.10 -16.41
N GLN A 286 -14.30 -5.03 -17.37
CA GLN A 286 -15.43 -5.20 -18.29
C GLN A 286 -16.68 -5.71 -17.58
N ALA A 287 -16.55 -6.66 -16.65
CA ALA A 287 -17.68 -7.12 -15.84
C ALA A 287 -18.21 -6.01 -14.91
N ALA A 288 -17.35 -5.22 -14.29
CA ALA A 288 -17.78 -4.08 -13.47
C ALA A 288 -18.41 -2.95 -14.30
N GLN A 289 -17.88 -2.66 -15.48
CA GLN A 289 -18.50 -1.70 -16.41
C GLN A 289 -19.79 -2.24 -17.05
N VAL A 290 -19.86 -3.53 -17.31
CA VAL A 290 -21.09 -4.17 -17.80
C VAL A 290 -22.13 -4.25 -16.69
N VAL A 291 -21.75 -4.55 -15.44
CA VAL A 291 -22.65 -4.49 -14.29
C VAL A 291 -23.09 -3.04 -13.97
N GLU A 292 -22.21 -2.05 -14.17
CA GLU A 292 -22.54 -0.63 -13.98
C GLU A 292 -23.35 -0.06 -15.16
N ALA A 293 -23.14 -0.57 -16.38
CA ALA A 293 -23.89 -0.16 -17.58
C ALA A 293 -25.18 -0.96 -17.80
N VAL A 294 -25.26 -2.18 -17.28
CA VAL A 294 -26.44 -3.08 -17.39
C VAL A 294 -27.25 -3.07 -16.08
N GLY A 295 -26.61 -2.64 -14.96
CA GLY A 295 -27.14 -2.89 -13.62
C GLY A 295 -28.28 -2.00 -13.16
N GLU A 296 -28.47 -0.80 -13.70
CA GLU A 296 -29.62 0.01 -13.29
C GLU A 296 -30.86 -0.31 -14.11
N ASP A 297 -30.75 -0.46 -15.40
CA ASP A 297 -31.93 -0.67 -16.25
C ASP A 297 -32.44 -2.12 -16.25
N VAL A 298 -31.56 -3.11 -16.17
CA VAL A 298 -31.92 -4.55 -16.14
C VAL A 298 -32.37 -4.98 -14.75
N LEU A 299 -31.80 -4.46 -13.69
CA LEU A 299 -32.21 -4.76 -12.31
C LEU A 299 -33.59 -4.15 -12.01
N ILE A 300 -33.88 -2.96 -12.57
CA ILE A 300 -35.19 -2.31 -12.46
C ILE A 300 -36.22 -3.07 -13.31
N ALA A 301 -35.86 -3.55 -14.48
CA ALA A 301 -36.74 -4.37 -15.31
C ALA A 301 -37.03 -5.75 -14.68
N GLU A 302 -36.00 -6.46 -14.15
CA GLU A 302 -36.17 -7.75 -13.46
C GLU A 302 -36.96 -7.61 -12.14
N LEU A 303 -36.73 -6.53 -11.37
CA LEU A 303 -37.52 -6.25 -10.17
C LEU A 303 -38.97 -5.84 -10.51
N SER A 304 -39.20 -5.12 -11.63
CA SER A 304 -40.54 -4.78 -12.12
C SER A 304 -41.29 -6.05 -12.54
N ASP A 305 -40.67 -6.95 -13.30
CA ASP A 305 -41.31 -8.21 -13.70
C ASP A 305 -41.61 -9.13 -12.50
N GLN A 306 -40.74 -9.17 -11.47
CA GLN A 306 -40.99 -9.93 -10.25
C GLN A 306 -42.13 -9.32 -9.38
N VAL A 307 -42.25 -8.00 -9.36
CA VAL A 307 -43.34 -7.31 -8.64
C VAL A 307 -44.65 -7.52 -9.35
N ASP A 308 -44.66 -7.50 -10.68
CA ASP A 308 -45.86 -7.76 -11.48
C ASP A 308 -46.30 -9.25 -11.38
N GLU A 309 -45.35 -10.19 -11.32
CA GLU A 309 -45.63 -11.63 -11.13
C GLU A 309 -46.21 -11.91 -9.72
N LEU A 310 -45.67 -11.26 -8.67
CA LEU A 310 -46.22 -11.36 -7.31
C LEU A 310 -47.60 -10.68 -7.16
N ALA A 311 -47.84 -9.60 -7.88
CA ALA A 311 -49.13 -8.94 -7.86
C ALA A 311 -50.24 -9.80 -8.53
N VAL A 312 -49.89 -10.54 -9.59
CA VAL A 312 -50.80 -11.48 -10.25
C VAL A 312 -51.11 -12.70 -9.38
N GLU A 313 -50.09 -13.22 -8.63
CA GLU A 313 -50.32 -14.32 -7.67
C GLU A 313 -51.24 -13.91 -6.51
N ASP A 314 -51.07 -12.68 -5.99
CA ASP A 314 -51.93 -12.15 -4.92
C ASP A 314 -53.37 -11.90 -5.40
N GLU A 315 -53.57 -11.47 -6.67
CA GLU A 315 -54.92 -11.30 -7.25
C GLU A 315 -55.60 -12.66 -7.46
N CYS A 316 -54.91 -13.68 -7.96
CA CYS A 316 -55.43 -15.06 -8.07
C CYS A 316 -55.75 -15.68 -6.71
N ALA A 317 -54.94 -15.45 -5.69
CA ALA A 317 -55.19 -15.93 -4.33
C ALA A 317 -56.39 -15.24 -3.68
N ALA A 318 -56.65 -13.98 -3.99
CA ALA A 318 -57.83 -13.24 -3.52
C ALA A 318 -59.11 -13.72 -4.20
N GLU A 319 -59.11 -14.03 -5.51
CA GLU A 319 -60.24 -14.61 -6.22
C GLU A 319 -60.61 -16.02 -5.72
N ASP A 320 -59.61 -16.88 -5.46
CA ASP A 320 -59.83 -18.21 -4.89
C ASP A 320 -60.42 -18.15 -3.47
N TYR A 321 -60.05 -17.14 -2.68
CA TYR A 321 -60.61 -16.93 -1.34
C TYR A 321 -62.08 -16.50 -1.40
N LEU A 322 -62.48 -15.62 -2.33
CA LEU A 322 -63.86 -15.18 -2.53
C LEU A 322 -64.77 -16.29 -3.05
N VAL A 323 -64.27 -17.15 -3.95
CA VAL A 323 -64.98 -18.33 -4.46
C VAL A 323 -65.18 -19.43 -3.39
N ALA A 324 -64.25 -19.50 -2.41
CA ALA A 324 -64.37 -20.44 -1.30
C ALA A 324 -65.40 -19.97 -0.25
N GLU A 325 -65.56 -18.69 -0.03
CA GLU A 325 -66.51 -18.09 0.91
C GLU A 325 -67.94 -18.21 0.40
N ASP A 326 -68.19 -18.01 -0.91
CA ASP A 326 -69.51 -18.19 -1.52
C ASP A 326 -70.04 -19.64 -1.45
N LYS A 327 -69.14 -20.65 -1.49
CA LYS A 327 -69.53 -22.07 -1.34
C LYS A 327 -69.84 -22.50 0.09
N GLN A 328 -69.54 -21.70 1.10
CA GLN A 328 -69.83 -21.98 2.51
C GLN A 328 -71.23 -21.35 2.94
N VAL A 329 -71.75 -20.47 2.16
CA VAL A 329 -73.06 -19.79 2.47
C VAL A 329 -74.26 -20.52 1.86
N GLU A 330 -74.07 -21.41 0.86
CA GLU A 330 -75.15 -22.20 0.22
C GLU A 330 -75.23 -23.65 0.74
N GLY A 331 -74.58 -24.06 1.79
CA GLY A 331 -74.61 -25.38 2.46
C GLY A 331 -75.17 -25.25 3.87
#